data_c75823f65a182ff93fec340494022c03
#
_entry.id   c75823f65a182ff93fec340494022c03
#
_cell.length_a   1.000
_cell.length_b   1.000
_cell.length_c   1.000
_cell.angle_alpha   90.00
_cell.angle_beta   90.00
_cell.angle_gamma   90.00
#
_symmetry.space_group_name_H-M   'P 1'
#
loop_
_entity.id
_entity.type
_entity.pdbx_description
1 polymer ?
#
loop_
_entity_poly.entity_id
_entity_poly.type
_entity_poly.pdbx_seq_one_letter_code
_entity_poly.pdbx_strand_id
1 'polypeptide(L)'
;MLLMIDNYDSFTYNLVQYFAELGAEVVVRRNDEVTVAQIATMNPQHIVVSPGPCTPNEAGVSVEAIRQFAGKIPILGVCLGHQSIGQAFGGRIVHAKMLMHGKTSLIHHNNTSVFTGLPNPFTATRYHSLVIERETLPDCLEITAWSDDGEIMGVRHKTLAVHGVQFHPESILTEHGHDLLKNFLNGAK
;
A
#
# COMPACT_ATOMS: atom_id res chain seq x y z
N MET A 1 3.53 13.79 11.84
CA MET A 1 3.95 13.90 10.42
C MET A 1 3.86 12.53 9.76
N LEU A 2 3.42 12.49 8.53
CA LEU A 2 3.37 11.29 7.69
C LEU A 2 4.53 11.34 6.70
N LEU A 3 5.37 10.30 6.66
CA LEU A 3 6.41 10.16 5.65
C LEU A 3 5.87 9.41 4.44
N MET A 4 5.95 10.03 3.28
CA MET A 4 5.68 9.40 1.99
C MET A 4 7.00 9.01 1.34
N ILE A 5 7.26 7.71 1.21
CA ILE A 5 8.40 7.21 0.44
C ILE A 5 7.96 7.16 -1.02
N ASP A 6 8.54 8.04 -1.84
CA ASP A 6 8.22 8.19 -3.25
C ASP A 6 9.06 7.23 -4.09
N ASN A 7 8.41 6.28 -4.74
CA ASN A 7 9.03 5.32 -5.64
C ASN A 7 9.11 5.83 -7.10
N TYR A 8 9.25 7.16 -7.28
CA TYR A 8 9.34 7.78 -8.61
C TYR A 8 8.09 7.56 -9.45
N ASP A 9 6.94 7.77 -8.81
CA ASP A 9 5.65 7.57 -9.45
C ASP A 9 4.90 8.88 -9.64
N SER A 10 4.26 9.05 -10.80
CA SER A 10 3.47 10.25 -11.10
C SER A 10 2.24 10.41 -10.21
N PHE A 11 1.74 9.33 -9.61
CA PHE A 11 0.56 9.35 -8.74
C PHE A 11 0.90 9.64 -7.26
N THR A 12 2.17 9.71 -6.89
CA THR A 12 2.58 9.95 -5.50
C THR A 12 1.97 11.23 -4.95
N TYR A 13 1.99 12.32 -5.72
CA TYR A 13 1.46 13.60 -5.26
C TYR A 13 -0.07 13.64 -5.17
N ASN A 14 -0.77 12.77 -5.88
CA ASN A 14 -2.21 12.58 -5.66
C ASN A 14 -2.48 11.97 -4.28
N LEU A 15 -1.67 10.98 -3.87
CA LEU A 15 -1.72 10.45 -2.50
C LEU A 15 -1.41 11.53 -1.46
N VAL A 16 -0.37 12.33 -1.71
CA VAL A 16 0.00 13.45 -0.82
C VAL A 16 -1.18 14.41 -0.65
N GLN A 17 -1.84 14.77 -1.76
CA GLN A 17 -2.98 15.66 -1.74
C GLN A 17 -4.15 15.06 -0.93
N TYR A 18 -4.47 13.79 -1.15
CA TYR A 18 -5.54 13.11 -0.40
C TYR A 18 -5.26 13.10 1.10
N PHE A 19 -4.04 12.78 1.49
CA PHE A 19 -3.66 12.81 2.91
C PHE A 19 -3.69 14.22 3.49
N ALA A 20 -3.25 15.22 2.73
CA ALA A 20 -3.32 16.62 3.15
C ALA A 20 -4.77 17.07 3.34
N GLU A 21 -5.68 16.68 2.46
CA GLU A 21 -7.12 16.95 2.58
C GLU A 21 -7.71 16.30 3.83
N LEU A 22 -7.14 15.18 4.30
CA LEU A 22 -7.52 14.52 5.54
C LEU A 22 -6.86 15.10 6.79
N GLY A 23 -6.07 16.17 6.63
CA GLY A 23 -5.43 16.87 7.74
C GLY A 23 -4.03 16.38 8.10
N ALA A 24 -3.43 15.49 7.32
CA ALA A 24 -2.08 15.00 7.60
C ALA A 24 -1.02 16.01 7.13
N GLU A 25 0.04 16.16 7.92
CA GLU A 25 1.26 16.83 7.49
C GLU A 25 2.14 15.82 6.78
N VAL A 26 2.34 15.96 5.46
CA VAL A 26 3.05 14.99 4.65
C VAL A 26 4.43 15.51 4.28
N VAL A 27 5.45 14.68 4.51
CA VAL A 27 6.82 14.92 4.05
C VAL A 27 7.16 13.85 3.02
N VAL A 28 7.60 14.27 1.84
CA VAL A 28 7.94 13.37 0.73
C VAL A 28 9.46 13.19 0.67
N ARG A 29 9.90 11.94 0.59
CA ARG A 29 11.30 11.59 0.32
C ARG A 29 11.34 10.49 -0.74
N ARG A 30 12.16 10.65 -1.76
CA ARG A 30 12.36 9.62 -2.77
C ARG A 30 13.07 8.41 -2.18
N ASN A 31 12.81 7.25 -2.75
CA ASN A 31 13.28 5.97 -2.19
C ASN A 31 14.81 5.81 -2.16
N ASP A 32 15.55 6.59 -2.94
CA ASP A 32 17.00 6.61 -2.99
C ASP A 32 17.62 7.85 -2.32
N GLU A 33 16.79 8.73 -1.76
CA GLU A 33 17.22 9.98 -1.11
C GLU A 33 17.05 9.95 0.41
N VAL A 34 16.64 8.82 0.97
CA VAL A 34 16.45 8.65 2.42
C VAL A 34 16.95 7.29 2.86
N THR A 35 17.58 7.24 4.03
CA THR A 35 18.04 5.99 4.65
C THR A 35 17.13 5.61 5.82
N VAL A 36 17.19 4.34 6.25
CA VAL A 36 16.48 3.87 7.44
C VAL A 36 16.88 4.67 8.68
N ALA A 37 18.17 5.01 8.82
CA ALA A 37 18.65 5.82 9.93
C ALA A 37 18.03 7.22 9.93
N GLN A 38 17.90 7.85 8.76
CA GLN A 38 17.26 9.15 8.62
C GLN A 38 15.76 9.08 8.95
N ILE A 39 15.08 8.03 8.52
CA ILE A 39 13.67 7.81 8.85
C ILE A 39 13.48 7.69 10.37
N ALA A 40 14.36 6.93 11.04
CA ALA A 40 14.33 6.79 12.50
C ALA A 40 14.48 8.15 13.19
N THR A 41 15.38 9.00 12.70
CA THR A 41 15.57 10.36 13.23
C THR A 41 14.35 11.26 12.97
N MET A 42 13.72 11.14 11.80
CA MET A 42 12.48 11.89 11.48
C MET A 42 11.32 11.49 12.40
N ASN A 43 11.30 10.25 12.86
CA ASN A 43 10.30 9.70 13.76
C ASN A 43 8.85 9.99 13.30
N PRO A 44 8.46 9.60 12.08
CA PRO A 44 7.12 9.86 11.58
C PRO A 44 6.06 9.06 12.34
N GLN A 45 4.85 9.59 12.38
CA GLN A 45 3.70 8.89 12.98
C GLN A 45 3.11 7.84 12.05
N HIS A 46 3.31 8.00 10.74
CA HIS A 46 2.86 7.08 9.70
C HIS A 46 3.90 7.03 8.59
N ILE A 47 4.04 5.87 7.96
CA ILE A 47 4.83 5.69 6.74
C ILE A 47 3.90 5.19 5.64
N VAL A 48 3.94 5.84 4.48
CA VAL A 48 3.25 5.38 3.27
C VAL A 48 4.30 5.10 2.20
N VAL A 49 4.26 3.91 1.63
CA VAL A 49 5.13 3.49 0.53
C VAL A 49 4.33 3.58 -0.76
N SER A 50 4.76 4.49 -1.64
CA SER A 50 4.00 4.88 -2.83
C SER A 50 3.98 3.81 -3.94
N PRO A 51 3.07 3.95 -4.92
CA PRO A 51 3.22 3.28 -6.19
C PRO A 51 4.59 3.55 -6.82
N GLY A 52 4.94 2.77 -7.82
CA GLY A 52 6.16 2.96 -8.58
C GLY A 52 6.32 1.92 -9.68
N PRO A 53 7.32 2.11 -10.54
CA PRO A 53 7.61 1.17 -11.62
C PRO A 53 8.39 -0.04 -11.13
N CYS A 54 8.51 -1.05 -12.00
CA CYS A 54 9.35 -2.24 -11.82
C CYS A 54 8.89 -3.12 -10.66
N THR A 55 9.84 -3.65 -9.88
CA THR A 55 9.60 -4.58 -8.78
C THR A 55 10.07 -4.01 -7.44
N PRO A 56 9.71 -4.62 -6.31
CA PRO A 56 10.25 -4.19 -5.01
C PRO A 56 11.78 -4.18 -4.93
N ASN A 57 12.47 -4.97 -5.75
CA ASN A 57 13.93 -4.99 -5.78
C ASN A 57 14.52 -3.66 -6.25
N GLU A 58 13.81 -2.91 -7.07
CA GLU A 58 14.22 -1.60 -7.58
C GLU A 58 13.60 -0.43 -6.82
N ALA A 59 12.94 -0.70 -5.69
CA ALA A 59 12.22 0.31 -4.90
C ALA A 59 13.08 0.96 -3.81
N GLY A 60 14.41 0.97 -3.97
CA GLY A 60 15.33 1.64 -3.05
C GLY A 60 15.14 1.16 -1.61
N VAL A 61 14.90 2.09 -0.69
CA VAL A 61 14.77 1.83 0.75
C VAL A 61 13.44 1.15 1.12
N SER A 62 12.49 1.02 0.22
CA SER A 62 11.10 0.65 0.56
C SER A 62 10.97 -0.67 1.32
N VAL A 63 11.58 -1.76 0.83
CA VAL A 63 11.49 -3.07 1.50
C VAL A 63 12.18 -3.04 2.86
N GLU A 64 13.37 -2.44 2.94
CA GLU A 64 14.12 -2.32 4.19
C GLU A 64 13.38 -1.48 5.22
N ALA A 65 12.78 -0.37 4.80
CA ALA A 65 11.99 0.48 5.68
C ALA A 65 10.80 -0.28 6.27
N ILE A 66 10.11 -1.08 5.45
CA ILE A 66 9.00 -1.91 5.93
C ILE A 66 9.50 -2.89 7.00
N ARG A 67 10.61 -3.59 6.75
CA ARG A 67 11.19 -4.53 7.70
C ARG A 67 11.58 -3.87 9.02
N GLN A 68 12.20 -2.70 8.95
CA GLN A 68 12.72 -2.00 10.13
C GLN A 68 11.64 -1.36 10.99
N PHE A 69 10.60 -0.82 10.36
CA PHE A 69 9.59 -0.04 11.06
C PHE A 69 8.28 -0.78 11.32
N ALA A 70 8.10 -2.00 10.77
CA ALA A 70 6.95 -2.83 11.08
C ALA A 70 6.87 -3.07 12.61
N GLY A 71 5.71 -2.79 13.19
CA GLY A 71 5.52 -2.87 14.63
C GLY A 71 5.95 -1.65 15.42
N LYS A 72 6.63 -0.69 14.79
CA LYS A 72 7.08 0.57 15.42
C LYS A 72 6.27 1.76 14.93
N ILE A 73 5.96 1.80 13.64
CA ILE A 73 5.23 2.88 12.98
C ILE A 73 4.20 2.25 12.05
N PRO A 74 2.93 2.70 12.05
CA PRO A 74 1.94 2.21 11.09
C PRO A 74 2.38 2.44 9.65
N ILE A 75 2.23 1.42 8.80
CA ILE A 75 2.69 1.41 7.40
C ILE A 75 1.53 1.10 6.48
N LEU A 76 1.38 1.90 5.41
CA LEU A 76 0.51 1.61 4.28
C LEU A 76 1.36 1.50 3.02
N GLY A 77 1.20 0.41 2.28
CA GLY A 77 1.81 0.25 0.96
C GLY A 77 0.75 0.31 -0.13
N VAL A 78 1.01 1.08 -1.18
CA VAL A 78 0.11 1.24 -2.33
C VAL A 78 0.81 0.73 -3.60
N CYS A 79 0.18 -0.21 -4.30
CA CYS A 79 0.66 -0.82 -5.54
C CYS A 79 2.07 -1.43 -5.35
N LEU A 80 3.14 -0.78 -5.83
CA LEU A 80 4.51 -1.25 -5.56
C LEU A 80 4.80 -1.34 -4.06
N GLY A 81 4.29 -0.42 -3.26
CA GLY A 81 4.41 -0.45 -1.81
C GLY A 81 3.73 -1.67 -1.18
N HIS A 82 2.58 -2.07 -1.70
CA HIS A 82 1.88 -3.29 -1.29
C HIS A 82 2.70 -4.54 -1.64
N GLN A 83 3.25 -4.60 -2.85
CA GLN A 83 4.15 -5.68 -3.26
C GLN A 83 5.42 -5.72 -2.40
N SER A 84 5.93 -4.56 -2.02
CA SER A 84 7.08 -4.44 -1.12
C SER A 84 6.78 -5.02 0.27
N ILE A 85 5.56 -4.86 0.77
CA ILE A 85 5.10 -5.51 2.01
C ILE A 85 5.14 -7.04 1.82
N GLY A 86 4.58 -7.55 0.75
CA GLY A 86 4.60 -8.99 0.46
C GLY A 86 6.02 -9.53 0.49
N GLN A 87 6.94 -8.87 -0.20
CA GLN A 87 8.35 -9.29 -0.27
C GLN A 87 9.06 -9.14 1.08
N ALA A 88 8.80 -8.07 1.83
CA ALA A 88 9.42 -7.83 3.13
C ALA A 88 9.17 -8.97 4.12
N PHE A 89 8.01 -9.60 4.05
CA PHE A 89 7.63 -10.71 4.93
C PHE A 89 7.86 -12.10 4.31
N GLY A 90 8.51 -12.18 3.14
CA GLY A 90 8.92 -13.44 2.54
C GLY A 90 8.00 -13.97 1.44
N GLY A 91 7.02 -13.20 1.00
CA GLY A 91 6.16 -13.55 -0.12
C GLY A 91 6.85 -13.40 -1.47
N ARG A 92 6.25 -13.96 -2.51
CA ARG A 92 6.75 -13.87 -3.89
C ARG A 92 5.90 -12.90 -4.68
N ILE A 93 6.55 -12.14 -5.56
CA ILE A 93 5.89 -11.24 -6.49
C ILE A 93 5.96 -11.88 -7.88
N VAL A 94 4.80 -12.08 -8.48
CA VAL A 94 4.66 -12.80 -9.76
C VAL A 94 3.81 -11.99 -10.73
N HIS A 95 3.80 -12.39 -12.00
CA HIS A 95 2.95 -11.75 -13.00
C HIS A 95 1.47 -11.99 -12.70
N ALA A 96 0.66 -10.94 -12.83
CA ALA A 96 -0.79 -11.04 -12.75
C ALA A 96 -1.35 -11.85 -13.93
N LYS A 97 -2.53 -12.42 -13.74
CA LYS A 97 -3.24 -13.15 -14.80
C LYS A 97 -3.57 -12.23 -15.97
N MET A 98 -3.85 -10.96 -15.71
CA MET A 98 -4.12 -9.93 -16.71
C MET A 98 -3.32 -8.68 -16.42
N LEU A 99 -2.74 -8.08 -17.48
CA LEU A 99 -2.13 -6.76 -17.39
C LEU A 99 -3.22 -5.71 -17.15
N MET A 100 -3.08 -4.93 -16.08
CA MET A 100 -3.98 -3.84 -15.73
C MET A 100 -3.30 -2.50 -15.89
N HIS A 101 -3.87 -1.65 -16.76
CA HIS A 101 -3.36 -0.31 -17.01
C HIS A 101 -4.52 0.68 -17.09
N GLY A 102 -4.83 1.31 -15.95
CA GLY A 102 -5.91 2.29 -15.84
C GLY A 102 -7.31 1.71 -15.92
N LYS A 103 -7.46 0.39 -15.76
CA LYS A 103 -8.75 -0.27 -15.77
C LYS A 103 -9.36 -0.31 -14.37
N THR A 104 -10.67 -0.22 -14.29
CA THR A 104 -11.39 -0.40 -13.04
C THR A 104 -11.78 -1.85 -12.84
N SER A 105 -11.86 -2.26 -11.58
CA SER A 105 -12.31 -3.58 -11.16
C SER A 105 -13.12 -3.47 -9.89
N LEU A 106 -13.97 -4.44 -9.64
CA LEU A 106 -14.64 -4.57 -8.35
C LEU A 106 -13.66 -5.15 -7.33
N ILE A 107 -13.57 -4.51 -6.19
CA ILE A 107 -12.73 -4.93 -5.07
C ILE A 107 -13.63 -5.49 -3.98
N HIS A 108 -13.53 -6.78 -3.77
CA HIS A 108 -14.17 -7.46 -2.64
C HIS A 108 -13.24 -7.43 -1.44
N HIS A 109 -13.80 -7.34 -0.25
CA HIS A 109 -12.98 -7.27 0.97
C HIS A 109 -13.68 -7.93 2.17
N ASN A 110 -12.95 -8.11 3.25
CA ASN A 110 -13.44 -8.77 4.46
C ASN A 110 -13.84 -7.78 5.58
N ASN A 111 -14.00 -6.51 5.26
CA ASN A 111 -14.39 -5.46 6.20
C ASN A 111 -13.43 -5.30 7.40
N THR A 112 -12.14 -5.53 7.16
CA THR A 112 -11.08 -5.35 8.16
C THR A 112 -10.02 -4.38 7.65
N SER A 113 -9.06 -4.00 8.51
CA SER A 113 -7.95 -3.14 8.12
C SER A 113 -8.48 -1.82 7.56
N VAL A 114 -7.88 -1.34 6.49
CA VAL A 114 -8.29 -0.09 5.82
C VAL A 114 -9.66 -0.18 5.14
N PHE A 115 -10.23 -1.37 5.03
CA PHE A 115 -11.54 -1.61 4.39
C PHE A 115 -12.72 -1.49 5.36
N THR A 116 -12.46 -1.30 6.64
CA THR A 116 -13.53 -1.26 7.66
C THR A 116 -14.57 -0.19 7.34
N GLY A 117 -15.83 -0.61 7.23
CA GLY A 117 -16.96 0.27 6.97
C GLY A 117 -17.14 0.69 5.52
N LEU A 118 -16.30 0.22 4.59
CA LEU A 118 -16.45 0.54 3.16
C LEU A 118 -17.53 -0.37 2.51
N PRO A 119 -18.21 0.12 1.46
CA PRO A 119 -19.09 -0.74 0.66
C PRO A 119 -18.33 -1.95 0.11
N ASN A 120 -19.01 -3.08 -0.03
CA ASN A 120 -18.42 -4.32 -0.49
C ASN A 120 -19.33 -4.99 -1.53
N PRO A 121 -18.91 -5.06 -2.81
CA PRO A 121 -17.65 -4.52 -3.35
C PRO A 121 -17.70 -3.02 -3.64
N PHE A 122 -16.55 -2.45 -3.96
CA PHE A 122 -16.45 -1.11 -4.52
C PHE A 122 -15.54 -1.10 -5.74
N THR A 123 -15.65 -0.07 -6.58
CA THR A 123 -14.85 0.06 -7.80
C THR A 123 -13.52 0.75 -7.50
N ALA A 124 -12.43 0.20 -8.01
CA ALA A 124 -11.10 0.82 -7.89
C ALA A 124 -10.30 0.68 -9.17
N THR A 125 -9.38 1.63 -9.38
CA THR A 125 -8.47 1.65 -10.53
C THR A 125 -7.23 0.80 -10.26
N ARG A 126 -6.86 0.00 -11.25
CA ARG A 126 -5.69 -0.88 -11.22
C ARG A 126 -4.67 -0.47 -12.28
N TYR A 127 -3.39 -0.35 -11.86
CA TYR A 127 -2.24 -0.10 -12.73
C TYR A 127 -1.13 -1.05 -12.32
N HIS A 128 -1.22 -2.34 -12.67
CA HIS A 128 -0.19 -3.30 -12.29
C HIS A 128 -0.11 -4.47 -13.25
N SER A 129 1.10 -4.99 -13.42
CA SER A 129 1.38 -6.24 -14.12
C SER A 129 1.84 -7.33 -13.16
N LEU A 130 2.14 -6.96 -11.90
CA LEU A 130 2.64 -7.86 -10.86
C LEU A 130 1.65 -7.89 -9.70
N VAL A 131 1.67 -8.99 -8.97
CA VAL A 131 0.84 -9.23 -7.78
C VAL A 131 1.63 -10.02 -6.76
N ILE A 132 1.17 -10.00 -5.50
CA ILE A 132 1.64 -10.95 -4.48
C ILE A 132 1.04 -12.32 -4.82
N GLU A 133 1.89 -13.34 -4.90
CA GLU A 133 1.44 -14.71 -5.18
C GLU A 133 0.62 -15.26 -4.00
N ARG A 134 -0.60 -15.71 -4.31
CA ARG A 134 -1.53 -16.21 -3.29
C ARG A 134 -1.03 -17.52 -2.65
N GLU A 135 -0.49 -18.43 -3.45
CA GLU A 135 -0.08 -19.78 -3.03
C GLU A 135 1.07 -19.77 -2.03
N THR A 136 1.92 -18.74 -2.09
CA THR A 136 3.11 -18.59 -1.20
C THR A 136 2.98 -17.44 -0.23
N LEU A 137 1.76 -16.94 0.01
CA LEU A 137 1.54 -15.85 0.95
C LEU A 137 2.05 -16.27 2.34
N PRO A 138 2.94 -15.48 2.98
CA PRO A 138 3.43 -15.80 4.32
C PRO A 138 2.32 -15.91 5.35
N ASP A 139 2.47 -16.79 6.33
CA ASP A 139 1.47 -17.02 7.37
C ASP A 139 1.17 -15.78 8.22
N CYS A 140 2.12 -14.85 8.32
CA CYS A 140 1.91 -13.60 9.08
C CYS A 140 1.04 -12.58 8.37
N LEU A 141 0.76 -12.79 7.07
CA LEU A 141 -0.10 -11.90 6.28
C LEU A 141 -1.48 -12.51 6.06
N GLU A 142 -2.48 -11.66 6.05
CA GLU A 142 -3.87 -12.03 5.77
C GLU A 142 -4.33 -11.29 4.52
N ILE A 143 -5.04 -12.00 3.63
CA ILE A 143 -5.70 -11.37 2.47
C ILE A 143 -6.92 -10.62 2.99
N THR A 144 -6.96 -9.31 2.74
CA THR A 144 -8.07 -8.44 3.15
C THR A 144 -8.98 -8.05 1.99
N ALA A 145 -8.48 -8.14 0.76
CA ALA A 145 -9.26 -7.80 -0.43
C ALA A 145 -8.80 -8.62 -1.64
N TRP A 146 -9.70 -8.82 -2.59
CA TRP A 146 -9.46 -9.61 -3.82
C TRP A 146 -10.33 -9.11 -4.97
N SER A 147 -9.88 -9.38 -6.19
CA SER A 147 -10.61 -9.10 -7.41
C SER A 147 -11.43 -10.33 -7.86
N ASP A 148 -12.31 -10.12 -8.86
CA ASP A 148 -13.13 -11.23 -9.40
C ASP A 148 -12.28 -12.34 -10.01
N ASP A 149 -11.10 -12.01 -10.56
CA ASP A 149 -10.15 -12.98 -11.10
C ASP A 149 -9.29 -13.67 -10.02
N GLY A 150 -9.55 -13.40 -8.75
CA GLY A 150 -8.89 -14.06 -7.61
C GLY A 150 -7.52 -13.51 -7.24
N GLU A 151 -7.11 -12.37 -7.80
CA GLU A 151 -5.86 -11.73 -7.43
C GLU A 151 -5.96 -11.06 -6.08
N ILE A 152 -4.88 -11.07 -5.30
CA ILE A 152 -4.81 -10.35 -4.03
C ILE A 152 -4.83 -8.85 -4.30
N MET A 153 -5.79 -8.15 -3.71
CA MET A 153 -5.94 -6.70 -3.82
C MET A 153 -5.70 -5.98 -2.50
N GLY A 154 -5.58 -6.68 -1.41
CA GLY A 154 -5.25 -6.13 -0.11
C GLY A 154 -4.65 -7.18 0.79
N VAL A 155 -3.70 -6.76 1.62
CA VAL A 155 -3.11 -7.59 2.68
C VAL A 155 -2.96 -6.77 3.96
N ARG A 156 -2.91 -7.46 5.08
CA ARG A 156 -2.47 -6.88 6.35
C ARG A 156 -1.59 -7.88 7.09
N HIS A 157 -0.70 -7.36 7.92
CA HIS A 157 -0.05 -8.20 8.92
C HIS A 157 -1.08 -8.56 10.00
N LYS A 158 -1.06 -9.81 10.48
CA LYS A 158 -2.06 -10.30 11.44
C LYS A 158 -1.99 -9.60 12.80
N THR A 159 -0.82 -9.09 13.20
CA THR A 159 -0.60 -8.48 14.52
C THR A 159 0.00 -7.08 14.47
N LEU A 160 0.72 -6.72 13.42
CA LEU A 160 1.37 -5.41 13.28
C LEU A 160 0.51 -4.47 12.42
N ALA A 161 0.63 -3.17 12.64
CA ALA A 161 -0.07 -2.15 11.85
C ALA A 161 0.62 -1.95 10.49
N VAL A 162 0.52 -2.95 9.62
CA VAL A 162 1.06 -2.95 8.25
C VAL A 162 -0.07 -3.37 7.32
N HIS A 163 -0.40 -2.48 6.38
CA HIS A 163 -1.53 -2.64 5.46
C HIS A 163 -1.08 -2.38 4.03
N GLY A 164 -1.58 -3.16 3.09
CA GLY A 164 -1.27 -2.99 1.67
C GLY A 164 -2.51 -3.05 0.81
N VAL A 165 -2.54 -2.21 -0.23
CA VAL A 165 -3.57 -2.24 -1.28
C VAL A 165 -2.89 -2.25 -2.65
N GLN A 166 -3.35 -3.15 -3.54
CA GLN A 166 -2.77 -3.29 -4.88
C GLN A 166 -3.29 -2.23 -5.85
N PHE A 167 -4.47 -1.72 -5.62
CA PHE A 167 -5.11 -0.70 -6.44
C PHE A 167 -4.69 0.72 -6.00
N HIS A 168 -5.18 1.72 -6.72
CA HIS A 168 -4.85 3.13 -6.48
C HIS A 168 -6.00 3.88 -5.81
N PRO A 169 -5.98 4.05 -4.47
CA PRO A 169 -7.03 4.81 -3.78
C PRO A 169 -7.06 6.29 -4.16
N GLU A 170 -5.96 6.83 -4.66
CA GLU A 170 -5.83 8.24 -5.06
C GLU A 170 -6.36 8.51 -6.48
N SER A 171 -6.71 7.49 -7.22
CA SER A 171 -7.29 7.66 -8.56
C SER A 171 -8.71 8.21 -8.46
N ILE A 172 -9.04 9.15 -9.35
CA ILE A 172 -10.38 9.76 -9.38
C ILE A 172 -11.48 8.74 -9.68
N LEU A 173 -11.15 7.65 -10.36
CA LEU A 173 -12.11 6.57 -10.69
C LEU A 173 -12.24 5.54 -9.57
N THR A 174 -11.45 5.63 -8.50
CA THR A 174 -11.58 4.77 -7.34
C THR A 174 -12.61 5.35 -6.38
N GLU A 175 -13.60 4.54 -6.04
CA GLU A 175 -14.59 4.90 -5.05
C GLU A 175 -14.03 4.79 -3.64
N HIS A 176 -14.46 5.67 -2.74
CA HIS A 176 -14.11 5.62 -1.31
C HIS A 176 -12.61 5.69 -0.99
N GLY A 177 -11.80 6.28 -1.88
CA GLY A 177 -10.36 6.41 -1.66
C GLY A 177 -10.00 7.20 -0.41
N HIS A 178 -10.65 8.34 -0.19
CA HIS A 178 -10.43 9.15 1.02
C HIS A 178 -10.83 8.38 2.30
N ASP A 179 -11.94 7.64 2.28
CA ASP A 179 -12.39 6.87 3.43
C ASP A 179 -11.38 5.78 3.79
N LEU A 180 -10.83 5.11 2.79
CA LEU A 180 -9.79 4.08 2.98
C LEU A 180 -8.54 4.69 3.64
N LEU A 181 -8.05 5.81 3.11
CA LEU A 181 -6.87 6.49 3.64
C LEU A 181 -7.13 7.04 5.04
N LYS A 182 -8.33 7.52 5.30
CA LYS A 182 -8.74 7.97 6.64
C LYS A 182 -8.72 6.81 7.65
N ASN A 183 -9.18 5.63 7.24
CA ASN A 183 -9.11 4.44 8.10
C ASN A 183 -7.67 4.16 8.51
N PHE A 184 -6.72 4.26 7.58
CA PHE A 184 -5.31 4.09 7.89
C PHE A 184 -4.83 5.13 8.92
N LEU A 185 -5.13 6.41 8.71
CA LEU A 185 -4.72 7.48 9.63
C LEU A 185 -5.31 7.31 11.03
N ASN A 186 -6.51 6.74 11.14
CA ASN A 186 -7.22 6.54 12.40
C ASN A 186 -6.84 5.23 13.11
N GLY A 187 -5.81 4.53 12.66
CA GLY A 187 -5.32 3.33 13.32
C GLY A 187 -6.14 2.08 13.01
N ALA A 188 -6.46 1.85 11.74
CA ALA A 188 -7.13 0.63 11.28
C ALA A 188 -6.44 -0.64 11.81
N LYS A 189 -7.25 -1.65 12.17
CA LYS A 189 -6.78 -2.95 12.68
C LYS A 189 -7.17 -4.09 11.77
#